data_38a5f360a80e30ea2d273c04c1e11e1e
#
_entry.id   38a5f360a80e30ea2d273c04c1e11e1e
#
_cell.length_a   1.000
_cell.length_b   1.000
_cell.length_c   1.000
_cell.angle_alpha   90.00
_cell.angle_beta   90.00
_cell.angle_gamma   90.00
#
_symmetry.space_group_name_H-M   'P 1'
#
loop_
_entity.id
_entity.type
_entity.pdbx_description
1 polymer ?
#
loop_
_entity_poly.entity_id
_entity_poly.type
_entity_poly.pdbx_seq_one_letter_code
_entity_poly.pdbx_strand_id
1 'polypeptide(L)'
;HYFAYQGKSPFNHLVYPLPIDGGLGVHATNDMGDCARFGPDVEWIKEIDYAFDESRKNAFVKSIRRFFPDLDEAKLAPAYTGIRPKLVGPGAPFQDFVIQGEDIHGVPGLVNLFGIESPGLTACLAIGDFVASRLVPLA
;
A
#
# COMPACT_ATOMS: atom_id res chain seq x y z
N HIS A 1 5.64 5.84 3.27
CA HIS A 1 5.80 7.21 2.81
C HIS A 1 5.67 7.28 1.29
N TYR A 2 5.19 8.43 0.84
CA TYR A 2 5.15 8.78 -0.58
C TYR A 2 5.66 10.20 -0.78
N PHE A 3 6.47 10.39 -1.83
CA PHE A 3 6.90 11.70 -2.29
C PHE A 3 6.16 12.07 -3.57
N ALA A 4 5.72 13.32 -3.68
CA ALA A 4 5.19 13.89 -4.92
C ALA A 4 6.30 14.55 -5.71
N TYR A 5 6.23 14.45 -7.04
CA TYR A 5 7.11 15.18 -7.96
C TYR A 5 6.40 16.41 -8.45
N GLN A 6 6.95 17.58 -8.16
CA GLN A 6 6.35 18.86 -8.51
C GLN A 6 6.41 19.11 -10.03
N GLY A 7 5.29 19.49 -10.61
CA GLY A 7 5.12 19.71 -12.03
C GLY A 7 4.57 18.48 -12.77
N LYS A 8 4.60 18.54 -14.11
CA LYS A 8 4.07 17.46 -14.94
C LYS A 8 4.89 16.19 -14.76
N SER A 9 4.18 15.06 -14.71
CA SER A 9 4.82 13.75 -14.63
C SER A 9 5.79 13.52 -15.80
N PRO A 10 6.99 13.02 -15.56
CA PRO A 10 7.89 12.56 -16.61
C PRO A 10 7.46 11.20 -17.21
N PHE A 11 6.43 10.56 -16.64
CA PHE A 11 5.98 9.22 -17.04
C PHE A 11 4.58 9.27 -17.63
N ASN A 12 4.39 8.56 -18.74
CA ASN A 12 3.08 8.34 -19.36
C ASN A 12 2.41 7.04 -18.83
N HIS A 13 3.13 6.24 -18.06
CA HIS A 13 2.70 4.94 -17.55
C HIS A 13 3.17 4.77 -16.11
N LEU A 14 2.56 3.83 -15.39
CA LEU A 14 3.05 3.39 -14.10
C LEU A 14 4.38 2.66 -14.27
N VAL A 15 5.35 2.90 -13.38
CA VAL A 15 6.66 2.25 -13.41
C VAL A 15 6.85 1.45 -12.14
N TYR A 16 6.96 0.13 -12.29
CA TYR A 16 7.16 -0.82 -11.21
C TYR A 16 8.52 -1.49 -11.41
N PRO A 17 9.59 -1.03 -10.74
CA PRO A 17 10.87 -1.71 -10.80
C PRO A 17 10.77 -3.11 -10.20
N LEU A 18 11.64 -4.01 -10.62
CA LEU A 18 11.69 -5.35 -10.05
C LEU A 18 11.95 -5.26 -8.53
N PRO A 19 11.24 -6.04 -7.72
CA PRO A 19 11.48 -6.10 -6.28
C PRO A 19 12.92 -6.48 -5.98
N ILE A 20 13.49 -5.86 -4.95
CA ILE A 20 14.81 -6.19 -4.42
C ILE A 20 14.60 -6.70 -3.00
N ASP A 21 15.12 -7.89 -2.73
CA ASP A 21 15.17 -8.51 -1.39
C ASP A 21 14.07 -8.05 -0.41
N GLY A 22 12.86 -8.60 -0.58
CA GLY A 22 11.78 -8.49 0.41
C GLY A 22 10.94 -7.20 0.38
N GLY A 23 11.20 -6.28 -0.55
CA GLY A 23 10.39 -5.05 -0.69
C GLY A 23 9.82 -4.87 -2.09
N LEU A 24 8.64 -4.23 -2.18
CA LEU A 24 8.01 -3.88 -3.47
C LEU A 24 8.81 -2.84 -4.26
N GLY A 25 9.81 -2.17 -3.63
CA GLY A 25 10.55 -1.07 -4.22
C GLY A 25 9.70 0.21 -4.34
N VAL A 26 10.36 1.33 -4.61
CA VAL A 26 9.70 2.60 -4.87
C VAL A 26 9.16 2.59 -6.30
N HIS A 27 7.84 2.69 -6.44
CA HIS A 27 7.14 2.77 -7.72
C HIS A 27 6.99 4.22 -8.16
N ALA A 28 6.78 4.46 -9.47
CA ALA A 28 6.25 5.72 -9.96
C ALA A 28 4.80 5.51 -10.41
N THR A 29 3.89 6.30 -9.85
CA THR A 29 2.47 6.32 -10.23
C THR A 29 2.06 7.73 -10.61
N ASN A 30 1.08 7.88 -11.49
CA ASN A 30 0.50 9.16 -11.83
C ASN A 30 -0.84 9.33 -11.11
N ASP A 31 -1.07 10.51 -10.57
CA ASP A 31 -2.39 10.86 -10.04
C ASP A 31 -3.30 11.43 -11.14
N MET A 32 -4.56 11.74 -10.76
CA MET A 32 -5.55 12.31 -11.67
C MET A 32 -5.18 13.73 -12.19
N GLY A 33 -4.23 14.41 -11.53
CA GLY A 33 -3.70 15.71 -11.94
C GLY A 33 -2.44 15.60 -12.81
N ASP A 34 -2.11 14.43 -13.30
CA ASP A 34 -0.91 14.15 -14.12
C ASP A 34 0.41 14.46 -13.41
N CYS A 35 0.40 14.33 -12.06
CA CYS A 35 1.59 14.48 -11.24
C CYS A 35 2.14 13.11 -10.84
N ALA A 36 3.46 12.93 -10.91
CA ALA A 36 4.08 11.68 -10.48
C ALA A 36 4.18 11.61 -8.95
N ARG A 37 3.95 10.40 -8.42
CA ARG A 37 4.19 10.04 -7.02
C ARG A 37 5.12 8.85 -6.94
N PHE A 38 6.05 8.91 -6.00
CA PHE A 38 7.03 7.86 -5.75
C PHE A 38 6.77 7.23 -4.40
N GLY A 39 6.71 5.92 -4.36
CA GLY A 39 6.48 5.15 -3.17
C GLY A 39 5.79 3.81 -3.45
N PRO A 40 5.51 3.05 -2.39
CA PRO A 40 5.91 3.31 -1.01
C PRO A 40 7.35 2.87 -0.67
N ASP A 41 7.86 3.34 0.46
CA ASP A 41 8.82 2.60 1.27
C ASP A 41 8.07 1.75 2.31
N VAL A 42 8.78 1.02 3.16
CA VAL A 42 8.20 0.20 4.22
C VAL A 42 8.94 0.41 5.53
N GLU A 43 8.18 0.57 6.59
CA GLU A 43 8.67 0.62 7.97
C GLU A 43 7.70 -0.10 8.89
N TRP A 44 8.25 -0.91 9.81
CA TRP A 44 7.46 -1.52 10.88
C TRP A 44 7.34 -0.55 12.06
N ILE A 45 6.11 -0.22 12.43
CA ILE A 45 5.80 0.67 13.55
C ILE A 45 5.10 -0.09 14.67
N LYS A 46 5.26 0.37 15.92
CA LYS A 46 4.59 -0.21 17.08
C LYS A 46 3.31 0.52 17.45
N GLU A 47 3.27 1.79 17.15
CA GLU A 47 2.14 2.68 17.44
C GLU A 47 1.69 3.35 16.13
N ILE A 48 0.41 3.71 16.05
CA ILE A 48 -0.13 4.39 14.89
C ILE A 48 0.42 5.81 14.85
N ASP A 49 1.25 6.09 13.86
CA ASP A 49 1.81 7.41 13.60
C ASP A 49 1.80 7.68 12.09
N TYR A 50 1.16 8.78 11.69
CA TYR A 50 1.10 9.25 10.31
C TYR A 50 2.06 10.42 10.04
N ALA A 51 2.94 10.75 10.99
CA ALA A 51 3.95 11.79 10.78
C ALA A 51 4.84 11.44 9.59
N PHE A 52 5.18 12.44 8.79
CA PHE A 52 6.04 12.26 7.63
C PHE A 52 7.51 12.43 8.04
N ASP A 53 8.31 11.40 7.81
CA ASP A 53 9.76 11.45 8.04
C ASP A 53 10.49 11.89 6.77
N GLU A 54 10.88 13.16 6.72
CA GLU A 54 11.62 13.74 5.59
C GLU A 54 13.05 13.18 5.44
N SER A 55 13.63 12.60 6.49
CA SER A 55 14.98 12.01 6.43
C SER A 55 15.07 10.86 5.41
N ARG A 56 13.93 10.25 5.06
CA ARG A 56 13.81 9.18 4.08
C ARG A 56 14.07 9.62 2.64
N LYS A 57 14.05 10.94 2.37
CA LYS A 57 14.22 11.50 1.01
C LYS A 57 15.43 10.93 0.29
N ASN A 58 16.58 10.82 0.97
CA ASN A 58 17.81 10.31 0.37
C ASN A 58 17.68 8.86 -0.13
N ALA A 59 16.97 8.00 0.62
CA ALA A 59 16.71 6.62 0.21
C ALA A 59 15.79 6.56 -1.01
N PHE A 60 14.76 7.41 -1.05
CA PHE A 60 13.88 7.55 -2.21
C PHE A 60 14.64 8.02 -3.45
N VAL A 61 15.45 9.07 -3.35
CA VAL A 61 16.28 9.57 -4.46
C VAL A 61 17.15 8.47 -5.04
N LYS A 62 17.82 7.70 -4.17
CA LYS A 62 18.67 6.57 -4.61
C LYS A 62 17.84 5.51 -5.34
N SER A 63 16.65 5.20 -4.87
CA SER A 63 15.78 4.20 -5.48
C SER A 63 15.21 4.69 -6.82
N ILE A 64 14.73 5.93 -6.88
CA ILE A 64 14.14 6.53 -8.08
C ILE A 64 15.18 6.66 -9.20
N ARG A 65 16.40 7.08 -8.91
CA ARG A 65 17.48 7.24 -9.90
C ARG A 65 17.86 5.95 -10.63
N ARG A 66 17.46 4.80 -10.13
CA ARG A 66 17.68 3.51 -10.83
C ARG A 66 16.86 3.38 -12.12
N PHE A 67 15.71 4.05 -12.18
CA PHE A 67 14.83 4.05 -13.36
C PHE A 67 14.56 5.45 -13.91
N PHE A 68 14.91 6.50 -13.16
CA PHE A 68 14.83 7.90 -13.57
C PHE A 68 16.11 8.63 -13.15
N PRO A 69 17.23 8.44 -13.91
CA PRO A 69 18.53 9.03 -13.56
C PRO A 69 18.52 10.56 -13.47
N ASP A 70 17.73 11.21 -14.33
CA ASP A 70 17.64 12.68 -14.42
C ASP A 70 16.71 13.29 -13.36
N LEU A 71 16.45 12.58 -12.26
CA LEU A 71 15.63 13.07 -11.18
C LEU A 71 16.18 14.39 -10.60
N ASP A 72 15.37 15.46 -10.69
CA ASP A 72 15.58 16.69 -9.96
C ASP A 72 15.05 16.55 -8.52
N GLU A 73 15.96 16.39 -7.57
CA GLU A 73 15.62 16.22 -6.14
C GLU A 73 14.88 17.41 -5.54
N ALA A 74 15.09 18.62 -6.08
CA ALA A 74 14.40 19.81 -5.60
C ALA A 74 12.90 19.76 -5.86
N LYS A 75 12.46 18.96 -6.83
CA LYS A 75 11.05 18.75 -7.15
C LYS A 75 10.37 17.67 -6.29
N LEU A 76 11.12 16.94 -5.46
CA LEU A 76 10.53 15.96 -4.54
C LEU A 76 10.06 16.67 -3.27
N ALA A 77 8.75 16.61 -3.03
CA ALA A 77 8.11 17.11 -1.82
C ALA A 77 7.42 15.97 -1.06
N PRO A 78 7.36 16.00 0.28
CA PRO A 78 6.53 15.12 1.07
C PRO A 78 5.09 15.10 0.56
N ALA A 79 4.47 13.92 0.44
CA ALA A 79 3.09 13.80 0.02
C ALA A 79 2.22 13.27 1.17
N TYR A 80 2.34 12.00 1.49
CA TYR A 80 1.57 11.38 2.56
C TYR A 80 2.24 10.09 3.05
N THR A 81 1.74 9.60 4.16
CA THR A 81 2.04 8.28 4.71
C THR A 81 0.78 7.42 4.70
N GLY A 82 0.94 6.11 4.74
CA GLY A 82 -0.14 5.16 4.92
C GLY A 82 0.30 4.05 5.85
N ILE A 83 -0.66 3.39 6.51
CA ILE A 83 -0.39 2.26 7.39
C ILE A 83 -1.10 1.03 6.80
N ARG A 84 -0.35 -0.06 6.62
CA ARG A 84 -0.91 -1.35 6.20
C ARG A 84 -1.15 -2.23 7.41
N PRO A 85 -2.37 -2.74 7.62
CA PRO A 85 -2.65 -3.69 8.70
C PRO A 85 -2.00 -5.04 8.36
N LYS A 86 -1.01 -5.45 9.13
CA LYS A 86 -0.35 -6.75 8.99
C LYS A 86 -0.81 -7.71 10.07
N LEU A 87 -1.14 -8.96 9.69
CA LEU A 87 -1.53 -10.02 10.62
C LEU A 87 -0.31 -10.69 11.28
N VAL A 88 0.85 -10.55 10.67
CA VAL A 88 2.11 -11.17 11.12
C VAL A 88 3.23 -10.16 11.16
N GLY A 89 4.21 -10.39 12.02
CA GLY A 89 5.36 -9.51 12.19
C GLY A 89 6.43 -9.64 11.09
N PRO A 90 7.51 -8.85 11.20
CA PRO A 90 8.62 -8.88 10.26
C PRO A 90 9.22 -10.29 10.15
N GLY A 91 9.56 -10.69 8.91
CA GLY A 91 10.19 -11.97 8.63
C GLY A 91 9.25 -13.19 8.63
N ALA A 92 7.99 -13.02 8.99
CA ALA A 92 7.01 -14.10 8.89
C ALA A 92 6.58 -14.32 7.41
N PRO A 93 6.16 -15.55 7.04
CA PRO A 93 5.60 -15.81 5.73
C PRO A 93 4.42 -14.90 5.41
N PHE A 94 4.22 -14.62 4.11
CA PHE A 94 3.03 -13.89 3.65
C PHE A 94 1.75 -14.56 4.16
N GLN A 95 0.82 -13.75 4.62
CA GLN A 95 -0.50 -14.19 5.04
C GLN A 95 -1.56 -13.42 4.25
N ASP A 96 -2.55 -14.15 3.73
CA ASP A 96 -3.67 -13.59 2.98
C ASP A 96 -4.69 -12.94 3.91
N PHE A 97 -5.70 -12.27 3.34
CA PHE A 97 -6.83 -11.71 4.05
C PHE A 97 -7.53 -12.78 4.89
N VAL A 98 -7.92 -12.43 6.10
CA VAL A 98 -8.67 -13.33 6.99
C VAL A 98 -10.09 -12.81 7.13
N ILE A 99 -11.05 -13.60 6.67
CA ILE A 99 -12.48 -13.31 6.79
C ILE A 99 -13.11 -14.41 7.64
N GLN A 100 -13.66 -14.03 8.80
CA GLN A 100 -14.19 -14.94 9.80
C GLN A 100 -15.67 -14.65 10.03
N GLY A 101 -16.50 -15.67 9.84
CA GLY A 101 -17.92 -15.63 10.14
C GLY A 101 -18.28 -16.38 11.42
N GLU A 102 -19.58 -16.59 11.65
CA GLU A 102 -20.13 -17.31 12.80
C GLU A 102 -19.53 -18.72 12.96
N ASP A 103 -19.23 -19.38 11.87
CA ASP A 103 -18.60 -20.69 11.81
C ASP A 103 -17.23 -20.77 12.52
N ILE A 104 -16.56 -19.62 12.67
CA ILE A 104 -15.24 -19.52 13.30
C ILE A 104 -15.33 -18.99 14.74
N HIS A 105 -16.11 -17.95 14.97
CA HIS A 105 -16.14 -17.26 16.29
C HIS A 105 -17.45 -17.44 17.06
N GLY A 106 -18.48 -18.09 16.47
CA GLY A 106 -19.74 -18.43 17.16
C GLY A 106 -20.68 -17.25 17.42
N VAL A 107 -20.45 -16.07 16.84
CA VAL A 107 -21.29 -14.88 17.04
C VAL A 107 -22.19 -14.69 15.81
N PRO A 108 -23.52 -14.89 15.93
CA PRO A 108 -24.45 -14.73 14.82
C PRO A 108 -24.44 -13.31 14.24
N GLY A 109 -24.46 -13.20 12.92
CA GLY A 109 -24.56 -11.93 12.21
C GLY A 109 -23.30 -11.06 12.24
N LEU A 110 -22.17 -11.54 12.77
CA LEU A 110 -20.88 -10.87 12.75
C LEU A 110 -19.98 -11.48 11.66
N VAL A 111 -19.31 -10.64 10.90
CA VAL A 111 -18.19 -11.04 10.03
C VAL A 111 -17.00 -10.13 10.30
N ASN A 112 -15.89 -10.73 10.69
CA ASN A 112 -14.62 -10.04 10.89
C ASN A 112 -13.79 -10.07 9.60
N LEU A 113 -13.14 -8.93 9.29
CA LEU A 113 -12.22 -8.78 8.18
C LEU A 113 -10.89 -8.29 8.73
N PHE A 114 -9.85 -9.11 8.60
CA PHE A 114 -8.53 -8.78 9.12
C PHE A 114 -7.49 -8.77 8.00
N GLY A 115 -6.50 -7.88 8.13
CA GLY A 115 -5.37 -7.80 7.21
C GLY A 115 -5.74 -7.34 5.81
N ILE A 116 -6.87 -6.64 5.64
CA ILE A 116 -7.28 -6.13 4.32
C ILE A 116 -6.38 -4.95 3.96
N GLU A 117 -5.36 -5.24 3.19
CA GLU A 117 -4.42 -4.27 2.61
C GLU A 117 -4.44 -4.34 1.07
N SER A 118 -3.36 -3.98 0.38
CA SER A 118 -3.28 -4.18 -1.08
C SER A 118 -3.25 -5.68 -1.43
N PRO A 119 -4.11 -6.15 -2.36
CA PRO A 119 -5.00 -5.42 -3.27
C PRO A 119 -6.48 -5.33 -2.81
N GLY A 120 -6.75 -5.08 -1.53
CA GLY A 120 -8.11 -5.08 -0.97
C GLY A 120 -9.08 -4.16 -1.69
N LEU A 121 -8.66 -2.97 -2.12
CA LEU A 121 -9.52 -2.08 -2.88
C LEU A 121 -9.93 -2.69 -4.24
N THR A 122 -9.00 -3.31 -4.95
CA THR A 122 -9.29 -3.99 -6.22
C THR A 122 -10.20 -5.20 -6.01
N ALA A 123 -10.06 -5.90 -4.88
CA ALA A 123 -10.86 -7.08 -4.53
C ALA A 123 -12.17 -6.75 -3.79
N CYS A 124 -12.46 -5.48 -3.50
CA CYS A 124 -13.54 -5.08 -2.58
C CYS A 124 -14.93 -5.58 -2.98
N LEU A 125 -15.26 -5.63 -4.27
CA LEU A 125 -16.54 -6.16 -4.73
C LEU A 125 -16.67 -7.66 -4.47
N ALA A 126 -15.64 -8.44 -4.76
CA ALA A 126 -15.62 -9.86 -4.47
C ALA A 126 -15.64 -10.16 -2.96
N ILE A 127 -14.93 -9.34 -2.16
CA ILE A 127 -14.99 -9.41 -0.70
C ILE A 127 -16.42 -9.11 -0.22
N GLY A 128 -17.06 -8.06 -0.79
CA GLY A 128 -18.43 -7.71 -0.46
C GLY A 128 -19.42 -8.85 -0.73
N ASP A 129 -19.35 -9.45 -1.90
CA ASP A 129 -20.19 -10.60 -2.28
C ASP A 129 -19.96 -11.79 -1.34
N PHE A 130 -18.70 -12.07 -1.01
CA PHE A 130 -18.35 -13.14 -0.09
C PHE A 130 -18.92 -12.88 1.32
N VAL A 131 -18.80 -11.65 1.85
CA VAL A 131 -19.35 -11.27 3.15
C VAL A 131 -20.87 -11.34 3.14
N ALA A 132 -21.52 -10.85 2.08
CA ALA A 132 -22.97 -10.91 1.95
C ALA A 132 -23.49 -12.35 1.99
N SER A 133 -22.81 -13.27 1.30
CA SER A 133 -23.18 -14.71 1.31
C SER A 133 -23.06 -15.37 2.69
N ARG A 134 -22.27 -14.81 3.60
CA ARG A 134 -22.11 -15.27 4.98
C ARG A 134 -23.14 -14.74 5.95
N LEU A 135 -23.77 -13.60 5.61
CA LEU A 135 -24.73 -12.91 6.47
C LEU A 135 -26.18 -13.21 6.10
N VAL A 136 -26.44 -13.49 4.83
CA VAL A 136 -27.80 -13.79 4.35
C VAL A 136 -27.93 -15.30 4.13
N PRO A 137 -28.85 -15.99 4.83
CA PRO A 137 -29.17 -17.36 4.48
C PRO A 137 -29.61 -17.41 3.00
N LEU A 138 -28.98 -18.24 2.19
CA LEU A 138 -29.47 -18.52 0.85
C LEU A 138 -30.89 -19.09 0.99
N ALA A 139 -31.89 -18.32 0.53
CA ALA A 139 -33.29 -18.71 0.53
C ALA A 139 -33.53 -19.89 -0.45
#